data_62328991eb5ff5f77e69749815c5c60e
#
_entry.id   62328991eb5ff5f77e69749815c5c60e
#
_cell.length_a   1.000
_cell.length_b   1.000
_cell.length_c   1.000
_cell.angle_alpha   90.00
_cell.angle_beta   90.00
_cell.angle_gamma   90.00
#
_symmetry.space_group_name_H-M   'P 1'
#
loop_
_entity.id
_entity.type
_entity.pdbx_description
1 polymer ?
#
loop_
_entity_poly.entity_id
_entity_poly.type
_entity_poly.pdbx_seq_one_letter_code
_entity_poly.pdbx_strand_id
1 'polypeptide(L)'
;MVAQAIDYAAWIENLSSEKFVRIYSNFAGKQGFPEQTFDQASKAKFGVAPVEGEINSSHQMVIVAAEVDASTERIINYLNDKASVVVNAMFFSVFRDGGNLFLSRSWMIDPVGTEEQIPQHPAREERWVKHGMVGTLA
;
A
#
# COMPACT_ATOMS: atom_id res chain seq x y z
N MET A 1 7.06 -8.40 -14.01
CA MET A 1 6.58 -7.56 -12.86
C MET A 1 5.07 -7.34 -12.92
N VAL A 2 4.51 -6.67 -13.95
CA VAL A 2 3.04 -6.41 -14.07
C VAL A 2 2.21 -7.71 -14.08
N ALA A 3 2.60 -8.72 -14.87
CA ALA A 3 1.89 -9.99 -14.92
C ALA A 3 1.80 -10.69 -13.55
N GLN A 4 2.83 -10.59 -12.73
CA GLN A 4 2.84 -11.13 -11.38
C GLN A 4 1.89 -10.34 -10.45
N ALA A 5 1.82 -9.01 -10.58
CA ALA A 5 0.88 -8.19 -9.83
C ALA A 5 -0.57 -8.55 -10.18
N ILE A 6 -0.86 -8.77 -11.47
CA ILE A 6 -2.18 -9.22 -11.94
C ILE A 6 -2.53 -10.61 -11.39
N ASP A 7 -1.59 -11.54 -11.40
CA ASP A 7 -1.80 -12.88 -10.84
C ASP A 7 -2.15 -12.82 -9.34
N TYR A 8 -1.43 -12.00 -8.58
CA TYR A 8 -1.75 -11.78 -7.17
C TYR A 8 -3.11 -11.10 -6.96
N ALA A 9 -3.44 -10.10 -7.78
CA ALA A 9 -4.74 -9.43 -7.71
C ALA A 9 -5.88 -10.41 -8.00
N ALA A 10 -5.75 -11.23 -9.03
CA ALA A 10 -6.73 -12.26 -9.39
C ALA A 10 -6.92 -13.30 -8.27
N TRP A 11 -5.84 -13.63 -7.55
CA TRP A 11 -5.94 -14.51 -6.39
C TRP A 11 -6.65 -13.83 -5.21
N ILE A 12 -6.30 -12.57 -4.92
CA ILE A 12 -6.91 -11.78 -3.83
C ILE A 12 -8.40 -11.54 -4.09
N GLU A 13 -8.80 -11.22 -5.33
CA GLU A 13 -10.19 -10.98 -5.71
C GLU A 13 -11.12 -12.15 -5.33
N ASN A 14 -10.61 -13.36 -5.37
CA ASN A 14 -11.36 -14.57 -5.02
C ASN A 14 -11.34 -14.91 -3.52
N LEU A 15 -10.73 -14.08 -2.66
CA LEU A 15 -10.72 -14.31 -1.23
C LEU A 15 -12.02 -13.83 -0.60
N SER A 16 -12.75 -14.74 0.05
CA SER A 16 -13.86 -14.35 0.91
C SER A 16 -13.37 -13.62 2.17
N SER A 17 -14.24 -12.79 2.75
CA SER A 17 -13.97 -12.09 4.02
C SER A 17 -13.49 -13.04 5.12
N GLU A 18 -14.09 -14.22 5.24
CA GLU A 18 -13.69 -15.24 6.21
C GLU A 18 -12.26 -15.76 5.97
N LYS A 19 -11.91 -16.02 4.70
CA LYS A 19 -10.55 -16.44 4.36
C LYS A 19 -9.54 -15.34 4.67
N PHE A 20 -9.90 -14.09 4.40
CA PHE A 20 -9.06 -12.92 4.68
C PHE A 20 -8.78 -12.82 6.19
N VAL A 21 -9.82 -12.85 7.02
CA VAL A 21 -9.71 -12.84 8.48
C VAL A 21 -8.87 -14.01 8.99
N ARG A 22 -9.04 -15.21 8.43
CA ARG A 22 -8.24 -16.39 8.80
C ARG A 22 -6.76 -16.23 8.46
N ILE A 23 -6.43 -15.63 7.31
CA ILE A 23 -5.04 -15.31 6.93
C ILE A 23 -4.44 -14.37 7.96
N TYR A 24 -5.18 -13.32 8.34
CA TYR A 24 -4.74 -12.39 9.37
C TYR A 24 -4.51 -13.09 10.71
N SER A 25 -5.44 -13.92 11.19
CA SER A 25 -5.31 -14.64 12.46
C SER A 25 -4.06 -15.53 12.49
N ASN A 26 -3.79 -16.25 11.39
CA ASN A 26 -2.58 -17.04 11.25
C ASN A 26 -1.31 -16.19 11.29
N PHE A 27 -1.34 -15.02 10.66
CA PHE A 27 -0.24 -14.07 10.71
C PHE A 27 -0.02 -13.53 12.12
N ALA A 28 -1.09 -13.06 12.79
CA ALA A 28 -1.04 -12.50 14.14
C ALA A 28 -0.47 -13.52 15.14
N GLY A 29 -0.90 -14.78 15.06
CA GLY A 29 -0.35 -15.87 15.87
C GLY A 29 1.14 -16.08 15.68
N LYS A 30 1.63 -16.04 14.44
CA LYS A 30 3.06 -16.16 14.13
C LYS A 30 3.89 -14.93 14.59
N GLN A 31 3.26 -13.78 14.66
CA GLN A 31 3.91 -12.53 15.11
C GLN A 31 3.83 -12.32 16.64
N GLY A 32 3.25 -13.26 17.38
CA GLY A 32 3.14 -13.16 18.84
C GLY A 32 1.92 -12.37 19.34
N PHE A 33 0.92 -12.15 18.49
CA PHE A 33 -0.32 -11.43 18.82
C PHE A 33 -1.56 -12.30 18.62
N PRO A 34 -1.61 -13.55 19.18
CA PRO A 34 -2.68 -14.50 18.88
C PRO A 34 -4.08 -14.02 19.32
N GLU A 35 -4.13 -13.15 20.33
CA GLU A 35 -5.39 -12.62 20.87
C GLU A 35 -5.92 -11.40 20.12
N GLN A 36 -5.14 -10.82 19.21
CA GLN A 36 -5.55 -9.65 18.46
C GLN A 36 -6.46 -10.07 17.30
N THR A 37 -7.73 -9.63 17.32
CA THR A 37 -8.65 -9.85 16.21
C THR A 37 -8.36 -8.93 15.03
N PHE A 38 -8.84 -9.30 13.84
CA PHE A 38 -8.72 -8.47 12.65
C PHE A 38 -9.36 -7.08 12.84
N ASP A 39 -10.53 -7.03 13.47
CA ASP A 39 -11.25 -5.78 13.77
C ASP A 39 -10.46 -4.89 14.72
N GLN A 40 -9.87 -5.46 15.77
CA GLN A 40 -9.01 -4.71 16.70
C GLN A 40 -7.78 -4.14 15.99
N ALA A 41 -7.15 -4.94 15.14
CA ALA A 41 -5.99 -4.50 14.38
C ALA A 41 -6.35 -3.40 13.37
N SER A 42 -7.47 -3.56 12.66
CA SER A 42 -7.98 -2.56 11.72
C SER A 42 -8.30 -1.25 12.45
N LYS A 43 -9.03 -1.32 13.55
CA LYS A 43 -9.34 -0.14 14.36
C LYS A 43 -8.10 0.56 14.91
N ALA A 44 -7.11 -0.20 15.36
CA ALA A 44 -5.85 0.36 15.84
C ALA A 44 -5.03 1.01 14.72
N LYS A 45 -5.07 0.44 13.50
CA LYS A 45 -4.27 0.90 12.35
C LYS A 45 -4.94 2.04 11.59
N PHE A 46 -6.25 1.94 11.35
CA PHE A 46 -7.01 2.81 10.45
C PHE A 46 -8.08 3.65 11.16
N GLY A 47 -8.30 3.45 12.46
CA GLY A 47 -9.31 4.16 13.25
C GLY A 47 -10.73 3.59 13.13
N VAL A 48 -10.96 2.64 12.24
CA VAL A 48 -12.27 2.03 11.99
C VAL A 48 -12.18 0.50 11.98
N ALA A 49 -13.24 -0.16 12.44
CA ALA A 49 -13.39 -1.60 12.22
C ALA A 49 -13.92 -1.84 10.80
N PRO A 50 -13.51 -2.91 10.12
CA PRO A 50 -14.02 -3.23 8.81
C PRO A 50 -15.49 -3.66 8.86
N VAL A 51 -16.26 -3.32 7.82
CA VAL A 51 -17.60 -3.85 7.63
C VAL A 51 -17.49 -5.18 6.89
N GLU A 52 -18.12 -6.23 7.38
CA GLU A 52 -17.95 -7.59 6.88
C GLU A 52 -18.17 -7.71 5.36
N GLY A 53 -19.19 -7.06 4.81
CA GLY A 53 -19.47 -7.08 3.37
C GLY A 53 -18.55 -6.18 2.52
N GLU A 54 -17.71 -5.37 3.14
CA GLU A 54 -16.79 -4.44 2.47
C GLU A 54 -15.34 -4.95 2.43
N ILE A 55 -15.04 -6.00 3.21
CA ILE A 55 -13.71 -6.59 3.18
C ILE A 55 -13.45 -7.17 1.80
N ASN A 56 -12.38 -6.70 1.16
CA ASN A 56 -11.98 -7.12 -0.19
C ASN A 56 -12.99 -6.76 -1.31
N SER A 57 -13.82 -5.74 -1.11
CA SER A 57 -14.77 -5.26 -2.14
C SER A 57 -14.07 -4.56 -3.31
N SER A 58 -12.87 -4.03 -3.07
CA SER A 58 -12.00 -3.44 -4.09
C SER A 58 -10.54 -3.56 -3.69
N HIS A 59 -9.66 -3.52 -4.67
CA HIS A 59 -8.23 -3.50 -4.44
C HIS A 59 -7.51 -2.70 -5.54
N GLN A 60 -6.32 -2.24 -5.22
CA GLN A 60 -5.45 -1.53 -6.13
C GLN A 60 -4.09 -2.23 -6.16
N MET A 61 -3.50 -2.27 -7.33
CA MET A 61 -2.15 -2.80 -7.51
C MET A 61 -1.14 -1.66 -7.51
N VAL A 62 -0.14 -1.74 -6.65
CA VAL A 62 0.97 -0.79 -6.62
C VAL A 62 2.29 -1.53 -6.79
N ILE A 63 2.98 -1.24 -7.87
CA ILE A 63 4.32 -1.74 -8.13
C ILE A 63 5.31 -0.79 -7.48
N VAL A 64 6.12 -1.30 -6.56
CA VAL A 64 7.16 -0.51 -5.89
C VAL A 64 8.50 -0.84 -6.52
N ALA A 65 9.18 0.16 -7.08
CA ALA A 65 10.44 -0.01 -7.79
C ALA A 65 11.32 1.25 -7.69
N ALA A 66 12.59 1.13 -8.04
CA ALA A 66 13.44 2.31 -8.27
C ALA A 66 13.10 2.98 -9.60
N GLU A 67 12.79 2.16 -10.61
CA GLU A 67 12.39 2.59 -11.95
C GLU A 67 11.57 1.48 -12.63
N VAL A 68 10.85 1.83 -13.68
CA VAL A 68 10.23 0.88 -14.61
C VAL A 68 10.73 1.17 -16.03
N ASP A 69 10.86 0.11 -16.82
CA ASP A 69 11.19 0.24 -18.25
C ASP A 69 9.99 0.74 -19.07
N ALA A 70 10.25 1.29 -20.24
CA ALA A 70 9.23 1.86 -21.12
C ALA A 70 8.15 0.85 -21.56
N SER A 71 8.47 -0.45 -21.54
CA SER A 71 7.49 -1.51 -21.85
C SER A 71 6.52 -1.67 -20.68
N THR A 72 7.03 -1.72 -19.47
CA THR A 72 6.23 -1.80 -18.24
C THR A 72 5.32 -0.58 -18.11
N GLU A 73 5.84 0.63 -18.36
CA GLU A 73 5.06 1.87 -18.36
C GLU A 73 3.89 1.82 -19.36
N ARG A 74 4.15 1.40 -20.59
CA ARG A 74 3.09 1.24 -21.60
C ARG A 74 2.01 0.25 -21.19
N ILE A 75 2.41 -0.87 -20.56
CA ILE A 75 1.46 -1.88 -20.09
C ILE A 75 0.58 -1.32 -18.97
N ILE A 76 1.16 -0.61 -18.01
CA ILE A 76 0.43 0.02 -16.91
C ILE A 76 -0.60 1.00 -17.47
N ASN A 77 -0.18 1.91 -18.36
CA ASN A 77 -1.08 2.88 -18.99
C ASN A 77 -2.21 2.18 -19.78
N TYR A 78 -1.88 1.16 -20.56
CA TYR A 78 -2.87 0.40 -21.32
C TYR A 78 -3.92 -0.27 -20.40
N LEU A 79 -3.50 -0.88 -19.29
CA LEU A 79 -4.41 -1.53 -18.35
C LEU A 79 -5.35 -0.53 -17.70
N ASN A 80 -4.85 0.63 -17.28
CA ASN A 80 -5.69 1.68 -16.70
C ASN A 80 -6.67 2.26 -17.73
N ASP A 81 -6.21 2.52 -18.97
CA ASP A 81 -7.01 3.21 -19.97
C ASP A 81 -8.05 2.30 -20.65
N LYS A 82 -7.73 1.04 -20.86
CA LYS A 82 -8.50 0.12 -21.72
C LYS A 82 -9.14 -1.05 -20.99
N ALA A 83 -8.53 -1.53 -19.93
CA ALA A 83 -8.99 -2.71 -19.23
C ALA A 83 -9.68 -2.41 -17.89
N SER A 84 -9.72 -1.15 -17.47
CA SER A 84 -10.24 -0.72 -16.16
C SER A 84 -9.57 -1.46 -14.97
N VAL A 85 -8.33 -1.89 -15.17
CA VAL A 85 -7.53 -2.55 -14.14
C VAL A 85 -6.61 -1.52 -13.51
N VAL A 86 -6.88 -1.16 -12.26
CA VAL A 86 -6.15 -0.10 -11.56
C VAL A 86 -4.78 -0.59 -11.13
N VAL A 87 -3.76 -0.17 -11.86
CA VAL A 87 -2.34 -0.44 -11.56
C VAL A 87 -1.60 0.87 -11.51
N ASN A 88 -0.80 1.08 -10.46
CA ASN A 88 0.09 2.23 -10.37
C ASN A 88 1.51 1.77 -10.06
N ALA A 89 2.47 2.65 -10.23
CA ALA A 89 3.84 2.43 -9.79
C ALA A 89 4.27 3.55 -8.84
N MET A 90 4.97 3.16 -7.79
CA MET A 90 5.57 4.05 -6.81
C MET A 90 7.08 3.90 -6.87
N PHE A 91 7.78 5.01 -7.03
CA PHE A 91 9.22 5.05 -7.10
C PHE A 91 9.82 5.60 -5.83
N PHE A 92 10.92 5.00 -5.42
CA PHE A 92 11.74 5.51 -4.33
C PHE A 92 13.11 5.88 -4.84
N SER A 93 13.56 7.09 -4.48
CA SER A 93 14.91 7.57 -4.77
C SER A 93 15.59 7.98 -3.47
N VAL A 94 16.86 7.61 -3.33
CA VAL A 94 17.68 7.96 -2.18
C VAL A 94 18.66 9.04 -2.59
N PHE A 95 18.67 10.13 -1.86
CA PHE A 95 19.60 11.23 -2.04
C PHE A 95 20.49 11.38 -0.82
N ARG A 96 21.72 11.83 -1.04
CA ARG A 96 22.65 12.13 0.04
C ARG A 96 23.01 13.61 -0.01
N ASP A 97 22.90 14.29 1.11
CA ASP A 97 23.33 15.67 1.29
C ASP A 97 23.96 15.86 2.67
N GLY A 98 25.18 16.37 2.71
CA GLY A 98 25.90 16.70 3.94
C GLY A 98 26.01 15.56 4.97
N GLY A 99 26.06 14.29 4.53
CA GLY A 99 26.09 13.11 5.39
C GLY A 99 24.70 12.57 5.78
N ASN A 100 23.62 13.26 5.43
CA ASN A 100 22.25 12.81 5.61
C ASN A 100 21.76 12.03 4.39
N LEU A 101 20.91 11.03 4.63
CA LEU A 101 20.21 10.29 3.59
C LEU A 101 18.73 10.69 3.58
N PHE A 102 18.25 11.03 2.40
CA PHE A 102 16.86 11.41 2.14
C PHE A 102 16.22 10.37 1.24
N LEU A 103 15.01 9.95 1.59
CA LEU A 103 14.17 9.09 0.78
C LEU A 103 13.06 9.93 0.15
N SER A 104 13.02 9.97 -1.17
CA SER A 104 11.94 10.58 -1.94
C SER A 104 11.02 9.52 -2.49
N ARG A 105 9.73 9.83 -2.54
CA ARG A 105 8.68 9.01 -3.13
C ARG A 105 8.00 9.77 -4.25
N SER A 106 7.80 9.12 -5.39
CA SER A 106 7.00 9.66 -6.48
C SER A 106 6.07 8.58 -7.05
N TRP A 107 4.94 9.00 -7.61
CA TRP A 107 4.00 8.14 -8.30
C TRP A 107 4.18 8.25 -9.81
N MET A 108 3.93 7.16 -10.53
CA MET A 108 3.87 7.17 -12.00
C MET A 108 2.60 7.87 -12.49
N ILE A 109 1.47 7.55 -11.87
CA ILE A 109 0.18 8.19 -12.09
C ILE A 109 -0.20 8.84 -10.77
N ASP A 110 -0.44 10.16 -10.79
CA ASP A 110 -0.82 10.89 -9.58
C ASP A 110 -2.14 10.32 -9.03
N PRO A 111 -2.20 9.86 -7.78
CA PRO A 111 -3.41 9.31 -7.18
C PRO A 111 -4.44 10.39 -6.78
N VAL A 112 -4.45 11.56 -7.47
CA VAL A 112 -5.40 12.65 -7.21
C VAL A 112 -6.83 12.14 -7.22
N GLY A 113 -7.43 12.11 -6.04
CA GLY A 113 -8.80 11.63 -5.80
C GLY A 113 -8.91 10.38 -4.95
N THR A 114 -7.83 9.60 -4.78
CA THR A 114 -7.84 8.43 -3.89
C THR A 114 -7.33 8.77 -2.48
N GLU A 115 -6.46 9.77 -2.35
CA GLU A 115 -5.96 10.23 -1.05
C GLU A 115 -6.97 11.11 -0.28
N GLU A 116 -7.90 11.76 -0.95
CA GLU A 116 -8.96 12.56 -0.30
C GLU A 116 -9.97 11.72 0.49
N GLN A 117 -10.02 10.40 0.27
CA GLN A 117 -10.90 9.49 0.99
C GLN A 117 -10.24 8.77 2.18
N ILE A 118 -8.93 8.90 2.33
CA ILE A 118 -8.24 8.44 3.53
C ILE A 118 -8.22 9.63 4.49
N PRO A 119 -8.91 9.58 5.64
CA PRO A 119 -8.81 10.64 6.63
C PRO A 119 -7.33 10.86 6.95
N GLN A 120 -6.80 12.00 6.54
CA GLN A 120 -5.44 12.38 6.93
C GLN A 120 -5.43 12.49 8.45
N HIS A 121 -4.76 11.56 9.10
CA HIS A 121 -4.57 11.64 10.55
C HIS A 121 -3.55 12.75 10.80
N PRO A 122 -3.94 13.92 11.37
CA PRO A 122 -3.02 15.05 11.57
C PRO A 122 -1.79 14.67 12.44
N ALA A 123 -1.94 13.64 13.27
CA ALA A 123 -0.84 13.09 14.07
C ALA A 123 0.30 12.45 13.26
N ARG A 124 0.05 12.06 11.99
CA ARG A 124 1.07 11.39 11.17
C ARG A 124 1.95 12.40 10.42
N GLU A 125 1.39 13.50 9.95
CA GLU A 125 2.16 14.60 9.36
C GLU A 125 3.01 15.31 10.42
N GLU A 126 2.45 15.62 11.58
CA GLU A 126 3.23 16.21 12.68
C GLU A 126 4.37 15.30 13.16
N ARG A 127 4.18 13.98 13.16
CA ARG A 127 5.21 13.03 13.57
C ARG A 127 6.38 12.99 12.58
N TRP A 128 6.12 13.11 11.29
CA TRP A 128 7.16 13.13 10.27
C TRP A 128 7.87 14.49 10.20
N VAL A 129 7.15 15.59 10.36
CA VAL A 129 7.71 16.96 10.36
C VAL A 129 8.46 17.24 11.65
N LYS A 130 7.93 16.85 12.84
CA LYS A 130 8.61 17.09 14.13
C LYS A 130 9.85 16.23 14.36
N HIS A 131 9.94 15.07 13.75
CA HIS A 131 11.10 14.20 13.94
C HIS A 131 12.07 14.25 12.76
N GLY A 132 11.88 15.22 11.84
CA GLY A 132 12.64 15.36 10.62
C GLY A 132 13.15 13.99 10.22
N MET A 133 12.69 13.39 9.15
CA MET A 133 13.26 12.11 8.72
C MET A 133 14.71 12.30 8.31
N VAL A 134 15.52 12.62 9.28
CA VAL A 134 16.93 12.34 9.32
C VAL A 134 17.03 10.95 9.95
N GLY A 135 16.58 9.96 9.23
CA GLY A 135 16.93 8.59 9.56
C GLY A 135 18.41 8.43 9.30
N THR A 136 19.20 8.63 10.33
CA THR A 136 20.59 8.16 10.32
C THR A 136 20.49 6.65 10.25
N LEU A 137 20.65 6.10 9.05
CA LEU A 137 20.95 4.68 8.89
C LEU A 137 22.42 4.53 9.32
N ALA A 138 22.62 4.07 10.55
CA ALA A 138 23.91 3.57 11.00
C ALA A 138 24.20 2.22 10.34
#